data_fe421c471adcd4a617b676ed0409b059
#
_entry.id   fe421c471adcd4a617b676ed0409b059
#
_cell.length_a   1.000
_cell.length_b   1.000
_cell.length_c   1.000
_cell.angle_alpha   90.00
_cell.angle_beta   90.00
_cell.angle_gamma   90.00
#
_symmetry.space_group_name_H-M   'P 1'
#
loop_
_entity.id
_entity.type
_entity.pdbx_description
1 polymer ?
#
loop_
_entity_poly.entity_id
_entity_poly.type
_entity_poly.pdbx_seq_one_letter_code
_entity_poly.pdbx_strand_id
1 'polypeptide(L)' 'MSLIKCTMSNKEELYLNTEKITAIYEAELLPTRSVVIVENIHFHVTETVVEILAMIDKNKGCEN' A
#
# COMPACT_ATOMS: atom_id res chain seq x y z
N MET A 1 14.72 4.47 5.46
CA MET A 1 13.66 3.45 5.35
C MET A 1 12.29 4.12 5.41
N SER A 2 11.43 3.82 4.47
CA SER A 2 10.10 4.44 4.39
C SER A 2 9.04 3.37 4.52
N LEU A 3 8.17 3.54 5.52
CA LEU A 3 7.07 2.63 5.75
C LEU A 3 5.75 3.37 5.58
N ILE A 4 4.80 2.70 4.96
CA ILE A 4 3.43 3.19 4.91
C ILE A 4 2.54 2.18 5.62
N LYS A 5 1.44 2.67 6.19
CA LYS A 5 0.50 1.83 6.90
C LYS A 5 -0.74 1.62 6.04
N CYS A 6 -1.08 0.37 5.81
CA CYS A 6 -2.28 0.00 5.07
C CYS A 6 -3.14 -0.90 5.92
N THR A 7 -4.39 -1.05 5.54
CA THR A 7 -5.33 -1.95 6.22
C THR A 7 -5.65 -3.10 5.28
N MET A 8 -5.40 -4.30 5.72
CA MET A 8 -5.71 -5.49 4.92
C MET A 8 -7.21 -5.71 4.86
N SER A 9 -7.64 -6.51 3.89
CA SER A 9 -9.06 -6.79 3.71
C SER A 9 -9.70 -7.46 4.92
N ASN A 10 -8.89 -8.15 5.73
CA ASN A 10 -9.36 -8.75 6.98
C ASN A 10 -9.30 -7.78 8.15
N LYS A 11 -9.05 -6.49 7.90
CA LYS A 11 -9.00 -5.41 8.87
C LYS A 11 -7.74 -5.38 9.72
N GLU A 12 -6.76 -6.21 9.43
CA GLU A 12 -5.48 -6.14 10.12
C GLU A 12 -4.62 -5.05 9.54
N GLU A 13 -3.82 -4.43 10.40
CA GLU A 13 -2.90 -3.38 9.97
C GLU A 13 -1.65 -3.99 9.34
N LEU A 14 -1.14 -3.29 8.32
CA LEU A 14 0.00 -3.78 7.57
C LEU A 14 0.94 -2.62 7.31
N TYR A 15 2.22 -2.81 7.61
CA TYR A 15 3.25 -1.81 7.31
C TYR A 15 4.07 -2.31 6.14
N LEU A 16 4.21 -1.48 5.11
CA LEU A 16 4.91 -1.86 3.89
C LEU A 16 6.11 -0.96 3.70
N ASN A 17 7.24 -1.58 3.35
CA ASN A 17 8.44 -0.84 2.99
C ASN A 17 8.29 -0.37 1.55
N THR A 18 8.20 0.94 1.35
CA THR A 18 7.95 1.49 0.03
C THR A 18 9.04 1.16 -0.97
N GLU A 19 10.25 0.89 -0.50
CA GLU A 19 11.36 0.55 -1.38
C GLU A 19 11.26 -0.87 -1.92
N LYS A 20 10.42 -1.69 -1.31
CA LYS A 20 10.24 -3.08 -1.72
C LYS A 20 8.98 -3.29 -2.55
N ILE A 21 8.18 -2.25 -2.74
CA ILE A 21 6.95 -2.37 -3.50
C ILE A 21 7.30 -2.50 -4.98
N THR A 22 6.84 -3.58 -5.58
CA THR A 22 7.09 -3.84 -7.00
C THR A 22 5.99 -3.25 -7.87
N ALA A 23 4.74 -3.35 -7.42
CA ALA A 23 3.61 -2.86 -8.20
C ALA A 23 2.42 -2.62 -7.29
N ILE A 24 1.55 -1.72 -7.73
CA ILE A 24 0.28 -1.43 -7.06
C ILE A 24 -0.77 -1.36 -8.16
N TYR A 25 -1.90 -2.06 -7.99
CA TYR A 25 -2.96 -1.96 -8.97
C TYR A 25 -4.32 -1.96 -8.29
N GLU A 26 -5.31 -1.46 -9.02
CA GLU A 26 -6.66 -1.36 -8.51
C GLU A 26 -7.35 -2.72 -8.53
N ALA A 27 -8.17 -2.97 -7.50
CA ALA A 27 -9.02 -4.13 -7.45
C ALA A 27 -10.41 -3.67 -7.05
N GLU A 28 -11.43 -4.30 -7.62
CA GLU A 28 -12.80 -3.91 -7.35
C GLU A 28 -13.57 -5.06 -6.74
N LEU A 29 -12.96 -5.70 -5.75
CA LEU A 29 -13.59 -6.82 -5.05
C LEU A 29 -13.64 -6.45 -3.58
N LEU A 30 -14.62 -5.63 -3.22
CA LEU A 30 -14.75 -5.12 -1.87
C LEU A 30 -14.73 -6.23 -0.84
N PRO A 31 -14.09 -6.04 0.32
CA PRO A 31 -13.51 -4.77 0.80
C PRO A 31 -12.15 -4.41 0.22
N THR A 32 -11.59 -5.23 -0.65
CA THR A 32 -10.31 -4.96 -1.29
C THR A 32 -10.46 -3.85 -2.33
N ARG A 33 -9.69 -2.78 -2.20
CA ARG A 33 -9.73 -1.68 -3.18
C ARG A 33 -8.48 -1.64 -4.02
N SER A 34 -7.39 -2.20 -3.53
CA SER A 34 -6.17 -2.29 -4.32
C SER A 34 -5.32 -3.45 -3.84
N VAL A 35 -4.35 -3.81 -4.66
CA VAL A 35 -3.41 -4.88 -4.35
C VAL A 35 -2.00 -4.31 -4.44
N VAL A 36 -1.21 -4.53 -3.40
CA VAL A 36 0.18 -4.10 -3.36
C VAL A 36 1.06 -5.33 -3.44
N ILE A 37 1.98 -5.35 -4.40
CA ILE A 37 2.88 -6.47 -4.58
C ILE A 37 4.23 -6.09 -4.01
N VAL A 38 4.69 -6.88 -3.03
CA VAL A 38 5.98 -6.69 -2.38
C VAL A 38 6.75 -8.00 -2.52
N GLU A 39 7.81 -7.98 -3.32
CA GLU A 39 8.69 -9.14 -3.49
C GLU A 39 7.89 -10.43 -3.79
N ASN A 40 6.99 -10.34 -4.76
CA ASN A 40 6.16 -11.46 -5.24
C ASN A 40 5.03 -11.86 -4.29
N ILE A 41 4.84 -11.11 -3.20
CA ILE A 41 3.71 -11.34 -2.31
C ILE A 41 2.64 -10.30 -2.59
N HIS A 42 1.40 -10.76 -2.77
CA HIS A 42 0.27 -9.88 -3.06
C HIS A 42 -0.48 -9.58 -1.78
N PHE A 43 -0.58 -8.31 -1.43
CA PHE A 43 -1.33 -7.86 -0.26
C PHE A 43 -2.60 -7.16 -0.71
N HIS A 44 -3.74 -7.67 -0.26
CA HIS A 44 -5.04 -7.08 -0.56
C HIS A 44 -5.38 -6.07 0.52
N VAL A 45 -5.48 -4.81 0.12
CA VAL A 45 -5.68 -3.73 1.09
C VAL A 45 -6.95 -2.95 0.78
N THR A 46 -7.44 -2.21 1.77
CA THR A 46 -8.69 -1.46 1.65
C THR A 46 -8.45 -0.03 1.18
N GLU A 47 -7.21 0.45 1.20
CA GLU A 47 -6.89 1.77 0.68
C GLU A 47 -6.92 1.76 -0.84
N THR A 48 -7.29 2.91 -1.43
CA THR A 48 -7.24 3.03 -2.87
C THR A 48 -5.82 3.26 -3.34
N VAL A 49 -5.59 3.04 -4.65
CA VAL A 49 -4.27 3.31 -5.22
C VAL A 49 -3.87 4.77 -4.99
N VAL A 50 -4.84 5.69 -5.16
CA VAL A 50 -4.57 7.12 -4.96
C VAL A 50 -4.12 7.38 -3.52
N GLU A 51 -4.79 6.76 -2.56
CA GLU A 51 -4.42 6.94 -1.16
C GLU A 51 -3.03 6.40 -0.87
N ILE A 52 -2.70 5.24 -1.45
CA ILE A 52 -1.38 4.63 -1.24
C ILE A 52 -0.29 5.52 -1.85
N LEU A 53 -0.52 5.99 -3.07
CA LEU A 53 0.46 6.87 -3.71
C LEU A 53 0.66 8.15 -2.94
N ALA A 54 -0.42 8.69 -2.36
CA ALA A 54 -0.32 9.89 -1.54
C ALA A 54 0.52 9.66 -0.29
N MET A 55 0.38 8.49 0.33
CA MET A 55 1.19 8.16 1.50
C MET A 55 2.67 8.02 1.14
N ILE A 56 2.97 7.41 0.01
CA ILE A 56 4.34 7.26 -0.46
C ILE A 56 4.96 8.63 -0.73
N ASP A 57 4.20 9.48 -1.41
CA ASP A 57 4.68 10.82 -1.74
C ASP A 57 4.92 11.65 -0.49
N LYS A 58 4.02 11.53 0.50
CA LYS A 58 4.15 12.26 1.75
C LYS A 58 5.43 11.83 2.48
N ASN A 59 5.74 10.55 2.47
CA ASN A 59 6.95 10.06 3.10
C ASN A 59 8.20 10.64 2.45
N LYS A 60 8.19 10.76 1.12
CA LYS A 60 9.31 11.37 0.42
C LYS A 60 9.46 12.84 0.81
N GLY A 61 8.33 13.52 0.95
CA GLY A 61 8.36 14.92 1.33
C GLY A 61 8.93 15.15 2.71
N CYS A 62 8.73 14.21 3.62
CA CYS A 62 9.21 14.33 4.99
C CYS A 62 10.73 14.18 5.12
N GLU A 63 11.39 13.74 4.09
CA GLU A 63 12.82 13.51 4.12
C GLU A 63 13.65 14.75 3.76
N ASN A 64 13.01 15.81 3.39
CA ASN A 64 13.71 17.05 2.99
C ASN A 64 14.07 17.91 4.18
#